data_c0a30983f72ab3db5f0caa5420fc9cf5
#
_entry.id   c0a30983f72ab3db5f0caa5420fc9cf5
#
_cell.length_a   1.000
_cell.length_b   1.000
_cell.length_c   1.000
_cell.angle_alpha   90.00
_cell.angle_beta   90.00
_cell.angle_gamma   90.00
#
_symmetry.space_group_name_H-M   'P 1'
#
loop_
_entity.id
_entity.type
_entity.pdbx_description
1 polymer ?
#
loop_
_entity_poly.entity_id
_entity_poly.type
_entity_poly.pdbx_seq_one_letter_code
_entity_poly.pdbx_strand_id
1 'polypeptide(L)' 'MQLSVLYTFKIYPYIVCLSDGLLYQLEHCPRKRTKVFKKLTYNEKRNAYYINGVLVTKKRLNNLKQKL' A
#
# COMPACT_ATOMS: atom_id res chain seq x y z
N MET A 1 11.09 -15.89 1.30
CA MET A 1 11.71 -14.67 0.76
C MET A 1 11.08 -13.46 1.43
N GLN A 2 11.88 -12.58 2.01
CA GLN A 2 11.37 -11.38 2.66
C GLN A 2 11.25 -10.25 1.64
N LEU A 3 10.09 -9.58 1.65
CA LEU A 3 9.87 -8.40 0.82
C LEU A 3 10.34 -7.16 1.57
N SER A 4 11.02 -6.28 0.86
CA SER A 4 11.50 -5.01 1.42
C SER A 4 10.59 -3.87 0.99
N VAL A 5 10.48 -2.84 1.84
CA VAL A 5 9.72 -1.64 1.51
C VAL A 5 10.56 -0.77 0.57
N LEU A 6 10.04 -0.47 -0.62
CA LEU A 6 10.69 0.40 -1.60
C LEU A 6 10.22 1.84 -1.49
N TYR A 7 8.92 2.05 -1.26
CA TYR A 7 8.30 3.37 -1.25
C TYR A 7 7.27 3.47 -0.16
N THR A 8 7.10 4.69 0.36
CA THR A 8 6.00 5.06 1.23
C THR A 8 5.19 6.16 0.55
N PHE A 9 4.11 6.62 1.18
CA PHE A 9 3.23 7.63 0.59
C PHE A 9 2.94 8.73 1.61
N LYS A 10 2.92 9.99 1.17
CA LYS A 10 2.83 11.16 2.05
C LYS A 10 1.60 11.17 2.96
N ILE A 11 0.41 10.98 2.38
CA ILE A 11 -0.85 11.08 3.15
C ILE A 11 -1.39 9.73 3.56
N TYR A 12 -0.68 8.65 3.23
CA TYR A 12 -1.06 7.28 3.57
C TYR A 12 0.11 6.58 4.26
N PRO A 13 0.38 6.90 5.53
CA PRO A 13 1.60 6.38 6.20
C PRO A 13 1.62 4.86 6.39
N TYR A 14 0.44 4.22 6.32
CA TYR A 14 0.31 2.78 6.45
C TYR A 14 0.27 2.04 5.11
N ILE A 15 0.37 2.75 3.98
CA ILE A 15 0.44 2.14 2.65
C ILE A 15 1.90 2.11 2.20
N VAL A 16 2.34 0.96 1.72
CA VAL A 16 3.73 0.78 1.28
C VAL A 16 3.78 0.02 -0.04
N CYS A 17 4.83 0.27 -0.82
CA CYS A 17 5.14 -0.50 -2.02
C CYS A 17 6.30 -1.43 -1.68
N LEU A 18 6.09 -2.73 -1.79
CA LEU A 18 7.11 -3.72 -1.51
C LEU A 18 7.94 -4.06 -2.75
N SER A 19 9.01 -4.81 -2.55
CA SER A 19 9.96 -5.15 -3.61
C SER A 19 9.37 -5.96 -4.78
N ASP A 20 8.19 -6.52 -4.61
CA ASP A 20 7.45 -7.19 -5.68
C ASP A 20 6.70 -6.21 -6.60
N GLY A 21 6.75 -4.91 -6.31
CA GLY A 21 6.07 -3.88 -7.08
C GLY A 21 4.60 -3.70 -6.74
N LEU A 22 4.07 -4.45 -5.78
CA LEU A 22 2.67 -4.37 -5.37
C LEU A 22 2.51 -3.47 -4.16
N LEU A 23 1.30 -2.92 -3.99
CA LEU A 23 0.97 -2.07 -2.86
C LEU A 23 0.29 -2.87 -1.77
N TYR A 24 0.65 -2.57 -0.53
CA TYR A 24 0.13 -3.25 0.66
C TYR A 24 -0.26 -2.24 1.72
N GLN A 25 -1.24 -2.62 2.54
CA GLN A 25 -1.63 -1.86 3.73
C GLN A 25 -1.04 -2.57 4.94
N LEU A 26 -0.36 -1.79 5.78
CA LEU A 26 0.21 -2.29 7.02
C LEU A 26 -0.87 -2.27 8.10
N GLU A 27 -1.26 -3.43 8.60
CA GLU A 27 -2.26 -3.57 9.65
C GLU A 27 -1.64 -4.12 10.91
N HIS A 28 -2.04 -3.57 12.05
CA HIS A 28 -1.65 -4.11 13.36
C HIS A 28 -2.60 -5.24 13.73
N CYS A 29 -2.04 -6.41 14.02
CA CYS A 29 -2.83 -7.56 14.46
C CYS A 29 -2.61 -7.76 15.97
N PRO A 30 -3.58 -7.38 16.85
CA PRO A 30 -3.41 -7.50 18.30
C PRO A 30 -3.19 -8.93 18.77
N ARG A 31 -3.82 -9.89 18.12
CA ARG A 31 -3.69 -11.30 18.51
C ARG A 31 -2.28 -11.85 18.31
N LYS A 32 -1.61 -11.39 17.25
CA LYS A 32 -0.25 -11.83 16.92
C LYS A 32 0.81 -10.87 17.41
N ARG A 33 0.42 -9.72 17.97
CA ARG A 33 1.32 -8.65 18.41
C ARG A 33 2.33 -8.25 17.33
N THR A 34 1.89 -8.28 16.06
CA THR A 34 2.75 -7.98 14.94
C THR A 34 1.96 -7.21 13.88
N LYS A 35 2.68 -6.59 12.98
CA LYS A 35 2.10 -5.91 11.83
C LYS A 35 2.01 -6.89 10.66
N VAL A 36 0.89 -6.86 9.95
CA VAL A 36 0.63 -7.72 8.81
C VAL A 36 0.46 -6.86 7.56
N PHE A 37 1.08 -7.27 6.46
CA PHE A 37 0.89 -6.62 5.17
C PHE A 37 -0.31 -7.23 4.48
N LYS A 38 -1.32 -6.40 4.21
CA LYS A 38 -2.52 -6.81 3.49
C LYS A 38 -2.50 -6.21 2.09
N LYS A 39 -2.56 -7.06 1.07
CA LYS A 39 -2.54 -6.62 -0.32
C LYS A 39 -3.76 -5.76 -0.62
N LEU A 40 -3.54 -4.61 -1.28
CA LEU A 40 -4.63 -3.73 -1.67
C LEU A 40 -5.39 -4.27 -2.87
N THR A 41 -6.69 -4.07 -2.89
CA THR A 41 -7.54 -4.42 -4.03
C THR A 41 -7.32 -3.41 -5.14
N TYR A 42 -7.00 -3.90 -6.34
CA TYR A 42 -6.78 -3.08 -7.52
C TYR A 42 -7.95 -3.18 -8.48
N ASN A 43 -8.42 -2.04 -8.96
CA ASN A 43 -9.48 -1.97 -9.98
C ASN A 43 -8.83 -1.64 -11.33
N GLU A 44 -8.74 -2.63 -12.21
CA GLU A 44 -8.09 -2.48 -13.52
C GLU A 44 -8.82 -1.50 -14.43
N LYS A 45 -10.14 -1.47 -14.37
CA LYS A 45 -10.95 -0.58 -15.22
C LYS A 45 -10.70 0.89 -14.93
N ARG A 46 -10.43 1.21 -13.66
CA ARG A 46 -10.21 2.58 -13.22
C ARG A 46 -8.75 2.90 -12.93
N ASN A 47 -7.86 1.90 -13.06
CA ASN A 47 -6.44 2.04 -12.72
C ASN A 47 -6.26 2.65 -11.33
N ALA A 48 -6.96 2.07 -10.35
CA ALA A 48 -7.01 2.62 -9.00
C ALA A 48 -7.01 1.53 -7.94
N TYR A 49 -6.60 1.88 -6.73
CA TYR A 49 -6.59 0.99 -5.58
C TYR A 49 -7.65 1.43 -4.58
N TYR A 50 -8.26 0.45 -3.88
CA TYR A 50 -9.17 0.74 -2.78
C TYR A 50 -8.35 0.89 -1.49
N ILE A 51 -8.39 2.09 -0.92
CA ILE A 51 -7.73 2.40 0.35
C ILE A 51 -8.80 2.87 1.32
N ASN A 52 -9.04 2.07 2.38
CA ASN A 52 -10.09 2.35 3.39
C ASN A 52 -11.47 2.57 2.75
N GLY A 53 -11.79 1.78 1.72
CA GLY A 53 -13.07 1.90 1.02
C GLY A 53 -13.14 3.05 0.03
N VAL A 54 -12.08 3.81 -0.14
CA VAL A 54 -12.00 4.93 -1.08
C VAL A 54 -11.14 4.54 -2.27
N LEU A 55 -11.61 4.86 -3.46
CA LEU A 55 -10.88 4.57 -4.69
C LEU A 55 -9.86 5.67 -4.95
N VAL A 56 -8.59 5.30 -4.95
CA VAL A 56 -7.46 6.23 -5.18
C VAL A 56 -6.75 5.83 -6.46
N THR A 57 -6.65 6.73 -7.43
CA THR A 57 -6.03 6.43 -8.72
C THR A 57 -4.53 6.17 -8.58
N LYS A 58 -4.02 5.31 -9.45
CA LYS A 58 -2.60 5.02 -9.51
C LYS A 58 -1.77 6.27 -9.77
N LYS A 59 -2.28 7.17 -10.62
CA LYS A 59 -1.63 8.45 -10.93
C LYS A 59 -1.48 9.32 -9.68
N ARG A 60 -2.54 9.39 -8.85
CA ARG A 60 -2.50 10.16 -7.61
C ARG A 60 -1.48 9.56 -6.64
N LEU A 61 -1.44 8.24 -6.52
CA LEU A 61 -0.47 7.57 -5.65
C LEU A 61 0.96 7.83 -6.11
N ASN A 62 1.22 7.82 -7.41
CA ASN A 62 2.55 8.14 -7.93
C ASN A 62 3.00 9.54 -7.54
N ASN A 63 2.08 10.51 -7.49
CA ASN A 63 2.39 11.88 -7.07
C ASN A 63 2.70 11.99 -5.58
N LEU A 64 2.20 11.04 -4.77
CA LEU A 64 2.40 11.01 -3.33
C LEU A 64 3.56 10.10 -2.91
N LYS A 65 4.14 9.41 -3.86
CA LYS A 65 5.19 8.42 -3.64
C LYS A 65 6.46 9.05 -3.08
N GLN A 66 6.98 8.45 -2.02
CA GLN A 66 8.24 8.87 -1.40
C GLN A 66 9.23 7.70 -1.41
N LYS A 67 10.36 7.90 -2.08
CA LYS A 67 11.43 6.91 -2.09
C LYS A 67 12.15 6.91 -0.74
N LEU A 68 12.39 5.72 -0.21
CA LEU A 68 13.17 5.57 1.01
C LEU A 68 14.67 5.79 0.78
#